data_4a56373b94ffbdb4c52ca849820d803d
#
_entry.id   4a56373b94ffbdb4c52ca849820d803d
#
_cell.length_a   1.000
_cell.length_b   1.000
_cell.length_c   1.000
_cell.angle_alpha   90.00
_cell.angle_beta   90.00
_cell.angle_gamma   90.00
#
_symmetry.space_group_name_H-M   'P 1'
#
loop_
_entity.id
_entity.type
_entity.pdbx_description
1 polymer ?
#
loop_
_entity_poly.entity_id
_entity_poly.type
_entity_poly.pdbx_seq_one_letter_code
_entity_poly.pdbx_strand_id
1 'polypeptide(L)'
;MQRLFTLSVLLFCFSLSAQVTQEIFESFKLQERRDVQYYIPEEYDKEKKYPLVLVLDGEYLFDQVVANAKFFSKFHGMPEMIVVGINQSENSIRLDDCSWDEESGLPGEKAKTFFEFIGMELIPYLDLNYSTAPFKMIVGYDISANFQNYWLFKERSLFNAYINISPKLAPEMETRVPSRLGAFDKQIFYQLILEGEKNKNTPRIMEMDKAIKAIEKESLHYYFDQYEGADHISIATYGIGKAFDNIFGMFKPISPKEYKTQILTSEEPVFQYLTDKYKGIEELFGFTKTVELNDVMAIYAGVRKKEDFESLQQLSDLCKREFPGTMLGFYFEAEYLEYMGEPKKALKTFEKSFGMDEIDFLTKEMALEKIDALKADFGY
;
A
#
# COMPACT_ATOMS: atom_id res chain seq x y z
N MET A 1 -61.51 18.93 29.08
CA MET A 1 -60.82 17.85 28.37
C MET A 1 -59.62 18.42 27.64
N GLN A 2 -58.49 18.47 28.33
CA GLN A 2 -57.22 18.93 27.77
C GLN A 2 -56.48 17.69 27.19
N ARG A 3 -56.20 17.71 25.88
CA ARG A 3 -55.40 16.67 25.24
C ARG A 3 -53.94 17.08 25.39
N LEU A 4 -53.20 16.36 26.23
CA LEU A 4 -51.75 16.41 26.25
C LEU A 4 -51.20 15.74 24.96
N PHE A 5 -50.55 16.56 24.14
CA PHE A 5 -49.74 16.07 23.02
C PHE A 5 -48.34 15.76 23.57
N THR A 6 -48.04 14.50 23.78
CA THR A 6 -46.70 14.05 24.15
C THR A 6 -45.85 13.97 22.88
N LEU A 7 -45.02 14.96 22.64
CA LEU A 7 -44.01 14.99 21.57
C LEU A 7 -42.85 14.06 21.96
N SER A 8 -42.83 12.83 21.45
CA SER A 8 -41.72 11.91 21.60
C SER A 8 -40.62 12.34 20.66
N VAL A 9 -39.60 13.03 21.18
CA VAL A 9 -38.36 13.35 20.47
C VAL A 9 -37.52 12.08 20.46
N LEU A 10 -37.52 11.36 19.35
CA LEU A 10 -36.57 10.33 19.06
C LEU A 10 -35.17 10.99 18.88
N LEU A 11 -34.37 10.98 19.93
CA LEU A 11 -32.94 11.26 19.82
C LEU A 11 -32.29 10.13 19.00
N PHE A 12 -32.14 10.34 17.72
CA PHE A 12 -31.22 9.57 16.90
C PHE A 12 -29.80 9.96 17.36
N CYS A 13 -29.22 9.19 18.25
CA CYS A 13 -27.78 9.23 18.49
C CYS A 13 -27.08 8.75 17.22
N PHE A 14 -26.74 9.67 16.32
CA PHE A 14 -25.72 9.42 15.33
C PHE A 14 -24.43 9.23 16.12
N SER A 15 -23.99 7.99 16.23
CA SER A 15 -22.61 7.72 16.61
C SER A 15 -21.73 8.30 15.50
N LEU A 16 -21.28 9.54 15.68
CA LEU A 16 -20.19 10.11 14.90
C LEU A 16 -18.95 9.28 15.29
N SER A 17 -18.69 8.22 14.55
CA SER A 17 -17.43 7.51 14.63
C SER A 17 -16.38 8.46 14.03
N ALA A 18 -15.64 9.17 14.86
CA ALA A 18 -14.53 9.97 14.38
C ALA A 18 -13.48 9.01 13.81
N GLN A 19 -13.16 9.15 12.53
CA GLN A 19 -12.10 8.37 11.87
C GLN A 19 -10.73 8.63 12.48
N VAL A 20 -10.54 9.82 13.05
CA VAL A 20 -9.33 10.22 13.77
C VAL A 20 -9.69 10.35 15.24
N THR A 21 -8.97 9.63 16.07
CA THR A 21 -9.07 9.70 17.53
C THR A 21 -7.71 10.01 18.13
N GLN A 22 -7.70 10.64 19.29
CA GLN A 22 -6.50 10.88 20.06
C GLN A 22 -6.70 10.26 21.44
N GLU A 23 -5.73 9.48 21.87
CA GLU A 23 -5.77 8.77 23.15
C GLU A 23 -4.46 8.97 23.91
N ILE A 24 -4.56 8.92 25.23
CA ILE A 24 -3.39 8.96 26.10
C ILE A 24 -2.96 7.50 26.35
N PHE A 25 -1.80 7.14 25.83
CA PHE A 25 -1.18 5.86 26.10
C PHE A 25 -0.31 5.94 27.38
N GLU A 26 -0.63 5.13 28.38
CA GLU A 26 0.17 5.03 29.60
C GLU A 26 1.30 4.02 29.37
N SER A 27 2.53 4.51 29.20
CA SER A 27 3.69 3.66 28.95
C SER A 27 4.40 3.26 30.23
N PHE A 28 4.56 1.96 30.40
CA PHE A 28 5.40 1.42 31.47
C PHE A 28 6.89 1.62 31.19
N LYS A 29 7.29 1.53 29.91
CA LYS A 29 8.69 1.72 29.49
C LYS A 29 9.14 3.16 29.67
N LEU A 30 8.33 4.12 29.20
CA LEU A 30 8.64 5.54 29.32
C LEU A 30 8.43 6.08 30.75
N GLN A 31 7.64 5.40 31.59
CA GLN A 31 7.18 5.89 32.88
C GLN A 31 6.43 7.23 32.78
N GLU A 32 5.76 7.45 31.66
CA GLU A 32 5.00 8.66 31.39
C GLU A 32 3.80 8.37 30.48
N ARG A 33 2.97 9.40 30.30
CA ARG A 33 1.85 9.40 29.37
C ARG A 33 2.30 9.93 28.03
N ARG A 34 1.84 9.28 26.97
CA ARG A 34 2.14 9.70 25.60
C ARG A 34 0.84 9.88 24.81
N ASP A 35 0.69 11.05 24.17
CA ASP A 35 -0.42 11.29 23.27
C ASP A 35 -0.19 10.54 21.96
N VAL A 36 -1.18 9.73 21.58
CA VAL A 36 -1.16 8.93 20.35
C VAL A 36 -2.41 9.20 19.55
N GLN A 37 -2.24 9.49 18.28
CA GLN A 37 -3.30 9.72 17.32
C GLN A 37 -3.54 8.46 16.49
N TYR A 38 -4.81 8.16 16.21
CA TYR A 38 -5.21 6.99 15.43
C TYR A 38 -6.11 7.40 14.29
N TYR A 39 -5.81 6.88 13.10
CA TYR A 39 -6.73 6.86 11.99
C TYR A 39 -7.06 5.42 11.65
N ILE A 40 -8.34 5.09 11.71
CA ILE A 40 -8.89 3.80 11.33
C ILE A 40 -9.77 4.01 10.09
N PRO A 41 -9.68 3.18 9.04
CA PRO A 41 -10.53 3.29 7.86
C PRO A 41 -12.02 3.33 8.20
N GLU A 42 -12.80 4.04 7.38
CA GLU A 42 -14.25 4.24 7.60
C GLU A 42 -15.03 2.92 7.58
N GLU A 43 -14.65 2.05 6.64
CA GLU A 43 -15.24 0.71 6.48
C GLU A 43 -14.34 -0.37 7.09
N TYR A 44 -13.81 -0.10 8.29
CA TYR A 44 -12.93 -1.04 8.97
C TYR A 44 -13.63 -2.37 9.24
N ASP A 45 -13.03 -3.44 8.74
CA ASP A 45 -13.48 -4.81 8.88
C ASP A 45 -12.42 -5.65 9.60
N LYS A 46 -12.79 -6.30 10.70
CA LYS A 46 -11.87 -7.13 11.50
C LYS A 46 -11.35 -8.36 10.75
N GLU A 47 -12.05 -8.80 9.72
CA GLU A 47 -11.66 -9.94 8.89
C GLU A 47 -10.60 -9.57 7.83
N LYS A 48 -10.48 -8.27 7.51
CA LYS A 48 -9.46 -7.77 6.59
C LYS A 48 -8.17 -7.43 7.33
N LYS A 49 -7.05 -7.42 6.60
CA LYS A 49 -5.74 -7.00 7.12
C LYS A 49 -5.35 -5.64 6.54
N TYR A 50 -4.87 -4.76 7.41
CA TYR A 50 -4.52 -3.38 7.06
C TYR A 50 -3.04 -3.13 7.32
N PRO A 51 -2.26 -2.61 6.34
CA PRO A 51 -0.94 -2.09 6.61
C PRO A 51 -0.98 -1.07 7.75
N LEU A 52 0.04 -1.12 8.61
CA LEU A 52 0.19 -0.16 9.70
C LEU A 52 1.24 0.88 9.34
N VAL A 53 0.89 2.16 9.47
CA VAL A 53 1.82 3.29 9.31
C VAL A 53 2.04 3.93 10.67
N LEU A 54 3.24 3.81 11.21
CA LEU A 54 3.65 4.52 12.41
C LEU A 54 4.29 5.85 12.00
N VAL A 55 3.77 6.94 12.53
CA VAL A 55 4.22 8.30 12.24
C VAL A 55 4.87 8.89 13.49
N LEU A 56 6.17 9.13 13.42
CA LEU A 56 6.87 9.93 14.40
C LEU A 56 6.58 11.41 14.14
N ASP A 57 6.77 12.28 15.13
CA ASP A 57 6.36 13.69 15.02
C ASP A 57 4.88 13.85 14.63
N GLY A 58 3.99 13.08 15.30
CA GLY A 58 2.57 12.97 14.94
C GLY A 58 1.88 14.32 14.77
N GLU A 59 2.15 15.29 15.62
CA GLU A 59 1.61 16.65 15.55
C GLU A 59 1.92 17.42 14.26
N TYR A 60 2.98 17.02 13.54
CA TYR A 60 3.39 17.66 12.28
C TYR A 60 3.05 16.85 11.03
N LEU A 61 3.16 15.52 11.13
CA LEU A 61 3.11 14.62 9.97
C LEU A 61 1.81 13.82 9.86
N PHE A 62 1.11 13.58 10.97
CA PHE A 62 -0.01 12.65 11.00
C PHE A 62 -1.11 13.00 10.01
N ASP A 63 -1.58 14.25 10.00
CA ASP A 63 -2.65 14.68 9.10
C ASP A 63 -2.25 14.56 7.62
N GLN A 64 -0.99 14.85 7.30
CA GLN A 64 -0.47 14.72 5.94
C GLN A 64 -0.41 13.25 5.49
N VAL A 65 0.01 12.36 6.39
CA VAL A 65 0.06 10.92 6.13
C VAL A 65 -1.36 10.37 5.96
N VAL A 66 -2.29 10.74 6.84
CA VAL A 66 -3.71 10.33 6.75
C VAL A 66 -4.36 10.83 5.47
N ALA A 67 -4.13 12.09 5.09
CA ALA A 67 -4.68 12.66 3.86
C ALA A 67 -4.20 11.89 2.61
N ASN A 68 -2.91 11.56 2.56
CA ASN A 68 -2.36 10.75 1.47
C ASN A 68 -2.90 9.30 1.51
N ALA A 69 -2.94 8.66 2.68
CA ALA A 69 -3.51 7.33 2.84
C ALA A 69 -4.95 7.23 2.31
N LYS A 70 -5.81 8.18 2.69
CA LYS A 70 -7.19 8.30 2.19
C LYS A 70 -7.26 8.51 0.68
N PHE A 71 -6.46 9.45 0.17
CA PHE A 71 -6.49 9.77 -1.25
C PHE A 71 -6.05 8.58 -2.12
N PHE A 72 -4.95 7.97 -1.79
CA PHE A 72 -4.40 6.89 -2.59
C PHE A 72 -5.21 5.59 -2.48
N SER A 73 -5.80 5.28 -1.33
CA SER A 73 -6.70 4.13 -1.21
C SER A 73 -7.97 4.31 -2.05
N LYS A 74 -8.53 5.53 -2.07
CA LYS A 74 -9.77 5.80 -2.79
C LYS A 74 -9.60 5.91 -4.31
N PHE A 75 -8.48 6.44 -4.78
CA PHE A 75 -8.31 6.83 -6.19
C PHE A 75 -7.19 6.10 -6.93
N HIS A 76 -6.32 5.39 -6.23
CA HIS A 76 -5.13 4.74 -6.80
C HIS A 76 -5.04 3.23 -6.56
N GLY A 77 -6.10 2.62 -6.03
CA GLY A 77 -6.12 1.18 -5.77
C GLY A 77 -5.16 0.70 -4.67
N MET A 78 -4.58 1.64 -3.88
CA MET A 78 -3.76 1.27 -2.73
C MET A 78 -4.63 0.70 -1.61
N PRO A 79 -4.07 -0.16 -0.73
CA PRO A 79 -4.83 -0.67 0.39
C PRO A 79 -5.23 0.45 1.35
N GLU A 80 -6.39 0.32 1.96
CA GLU A 80 -6.68 1.07 3.18
C GLU A 80 -5.68 0.69 4.27
N MET A 81 -5.31 1.63 5.12
CA MET A 81 -4.29 1.42 6.14
C MET A 81 -4.65 2.08 7.46
N ILE A 82 -4.14 1.51 8.54
CA ILE A 82 -4.21 2.11 9.87
C ILE A 82 -3.01 3.04 10.03
N VAL A 83 -3.26 4.30 10.43
CA VAL A 83 -2.19 5.26 10.68
C VAL A 83 -2.17 5.60 12.17
N VAL A 84 -1.02 5.53 12.79
CA VAL A 84 -0.81 5.83 14.21
C VAL A 84 0.29 6.86 14.35
N GLY A 85 -0.01 8.00 14.93
CA GLY A 85 0.92 9.10 15.16
C GLY A 85 1.31 9.20 16.64
N ILE A 86 2.60 9.32 16.92
CA ILE A 86 3.11 9.58 18.26
C ILE A 86 3.44 11.07 18.34
N ASN A 87 2.78 11.78 19.28
CA ASN A 87 3.06 13.19 19.52
C ASN A 87 4.32 13.36 20.38
N GLN A 88 5.20 14.28 19.98
CA GLN A 88 6.52 14.48 20.55
C GLN A 88 6.90 15.96 20.77
N SER A 89 5.97 16.90 20.52
CA SER A 89 6.29 18.35 20.53
C SER A 89 6.47 18.96 21.89
N GLU A 90 5.95 18.33 22.95
CA GLU A 90 5.95 18.90 24.29
C GLU A 90 7.32 18.77 25.00
N ASN A 91 7.72 19.81 25.74
CA ASN A 91 8.82 19.80 26.72
C ASN A 91 10.14 19.14 26.26
N SER A 92 10.56 19.36 25.01
CA SER A 92 11.75 18.75 24.43
C SER A 92 11.70 17.22 24.28
N ILE A 93 10.55 16.59 24.44
CA ILE A 93 10.35 15.13 24.31
C ILE A 93 10.93 14.60 22.99
N ARG A 94 10.70 15.30 21.89
CA ARG A 94 11.24 14.95 20.57
C ARG A 94 12.75 14.79 20.56
N LEU A 95 13.46 15.74 21.20
CA LEU A 95 14.93 15.70 21.26
C LEU A 95 15.41 14.55 22.12
N ASP A 96 14.72 14.27 23.21
CA ASP A 96 15.04 13.18 24.14
C ASP A 96 14.78 11.80 23.48
N ASP A 97 13.60 11.63 22.88
CA ASP A 97 13.17 10.40 22.20
C ASP A 97 14.06 10.01 21.00
N CYS A 98 14.62 11.00 20.34
CA CYS A 98 15.41 10.80 19.12
C CYS A 98 16.89 11.11 19.28
N SER A 99 17.36 11.32 20.54
CA SER A 99 18.76 11.62 20.86
C SER A 99 19.70 10.47 20.53
N TRP A 100 20.97 10.82 20.31
CA TRP A 100 22.05 9.86 20.17
C TRP A 100 23.29 10.31 20.95
N ASP A 101 24.17 9.38 21.20
CA ASP A 101 25.51 9.63 21.70
C ASP A 101 26.39 10.18 20.59
N GLU A 102 27.01 11.33 20.79
CA GLU A 102 27.75 12.07 19.76
C GLU A 102 29.05 11.36 19.31
N GLU A 103 29.59 10.42 20.11
CA GLU A 103 30.80 9.67 19.74
C GLU A 103 30.44 8.40 18.96
N SER A 104 29.48 7.63 19.48
CA SER A 104 29.13 6.32 18.95
C SER A 104 28.01 6.34 17.91
N GLY A 105 27.20 7.41 17.84
CA GLY A 105 26.02 7.47 17.02
C GLY A 105 24.90 6.49 17.44
N LEU A 106 24.99 5.87 18.61
CA LEU A 106 23.98 4.98 19.15
C LEU A 106 22.86 5.76 19.86
N PRO A 107 21.66 5.17 20.02
CA PRO A 107 20.56 5.83 20.73
C PRO A 107 20.98 6.25 22.13
N GLY A 108 20.64 7.49 22.53
CA GLY A 108 20.77 7.98 23.90
C GLY A 108 19.85 7.20 24.85
N GLU A 109 20.00 7.40 26.16
CA GLU A 109 19.25 6.60 27.16
C GLU A 109 17.72 6.74 27.00
N LYS A 110 17.21 7.96 26.81
CA LYS A 110 15.78 8.16 26.58
C LYS A 110 15.33 7.60 25.22
N ALA A 111 16.17 7.75 24.19
CA ALA A 111 15.90 7.17 22.88
C ALA A 111 15.84 5.64 22.90
N LYS A 112 16.67 4.96 23.71
CA LYS A 112 16.54 3.51 23.96
C LYS A 112 15.20 3.16 24.59
N THR A 113 14.78 3.93 25.58
CA THR A 113 13.50 3.71 26.26
C THR A 113 12.32 3.94 25.31
N PHE A 114 12.38 4.98 24.48
CA PHE A 114 11.38 5.25 23.45
C PHE A 114 11.37 4.14 22.37
N PHE A 115 12.52 3.64 21.99
CA PHE A 115 12.64 2.47 21.11
C PHE A 115 11.94 1.23 21.71
N GLU A 116 12.15 0.96 23.02
CA GLU A 116 11.48 -0.12 23.72
C GLU A 116 9.97 0.09 23.82
N PHE A 117 9.51 1.30 24.10
CA PHE A 117 8.09 1.64 24.09
C PHE A 117 7.41 1.27 22.78
N ILE A 118 7.97 1.71 21.65
CA ILE A 118 7.43 1.40 20.33
C ILE A 118 7.39 -0.12 20.11
N GLY A 119 8.51 -0.81 20.36
CA GLY A 119 8.66 -2.21 19.99
C GLY A 119 8.02 -3.22 20.96
N MET A 120 7.90 -2.88 22.23
CA MET A 120 7.46 -3.81 23.28
C MET A 120 6.07 -3.48 23.86
N GLU A 121 5.58 -2.26 23.61
CA GLU A 121 4.25 -1.84 24.11
C GLU A 121 3.33 -1.42 22.97
N LEU A 122 3.68 -0.36 22.20
CA LEU A 122 2.77 0.23 21.23
C LEU A 122 2.45 -0.73 20.08
N ILE A 123 3.47 -1.28 19.39
CA ILE A 123 3.23 -2.19 18.25
C ILE A 123 2.50 -3.47 18.68
N PRO A 124 2.87 -4.16 19.79
CA PRO A 124 2.10 -5.29 20.30
C PRO A 124 0.65 -4.94 20.67
N TYR A 125 0.43 -3.76 21.25
CA TYR A 125 -0.92 -3.28 21.55
C TYR A 125 -1.74 -3.11 20.28
N LEU A 126 -1.17 -2.51 19.23
CA LEU A 126 -1.83 -2.32 17.95
C LEU A 126 -2.14 -3.66 17.26
N ASP A 127 -1.20 -4.59 17.27
CA ASP A 127 -1.38 -5.92 16.68
C ASP A 127 -2.46 -6.75 17.42
N LEU A 128 -2.65 -6.51 18.71
CA LEU A 128 -3.67 -7.19 19.51
C LEU A 128 -5.07 -6.60 19.32
N ASN A 129 -5.18 -5.27 19.19
CA ASN A 129 -6.46 -4.57 19.19
C ASN A 129 -7.01 -4.28 17.80
N TYR A 130 -6.16 -4.31 16.77
CA TYR A 130 -6.54 -4.02 15.39
C TYR A 130 -6.06 -5.12 14.44
N SER A 131 -6.73 -5.26 13.31
CA SER A 131 -6.39 -6.24 12.28
C SER A 131 -5.21 -5.76 11.41
N THR A 132 -4.05 -5.54 12.03
CA THR A 132 -2.84 -5.11 11.31
C THR A 132 -2.31 -6.21 10.39
N ALA A 133 -1.81 -5.82 9.22
CA ALA A 133 -1.06 -6.69 8.33
C ALA A 133 0.39 -6.89 8.85
N PRO A 134 1.10 -7.93 8.39
CA PRO A 134 2.54 -8.07 8.65
C PRO A 134 3.35 -6.87 8.14
N PHE A 135 2.91 -6.23 7.06
CA PHE A 135 3.56 -5.05 6.50
C PHE A 135 3.34 -3.82 7.38
N LYS A 136 4.44 -3.30 7.90
CA LYS A 136 4.46 -2.10 8.74
C LYS A 136 5.40 -1.06 8.14
N MET A 137 4.99 0.19 8.15
CA MET A 137 5.75 1.33 7.65
C MET A 137 6.00 2.32 8.78
N ILE A 138 7.15 3.00 8.75
CA ILE A 138 7.49 4.07 9.68
C ILE A 138 7.86 5.32 8.92
N VAL A 139 7.39 6.47 9.40
CA VAL A 139 7.62 7.80 8.83
C VAL A 139 8.27 8.69 9.87
N GLY A 140 9.38 9.31 9.51
CA GLY A 140 10.09 10.24 10.37
C GLY A 140 10.68 11.42 9.59
N TYR A 141 10.95 12.50 10.30
CA TYR A 141 11.43 13.76 9.78
C TYR A 141 12.58 14.31 10.62
N ASP A 142 13.64 14.79 9.97
CA ASP A 142 14.82 15.36 10.61
C ASP A 142 15.44 14.36 11.62
N ILE A 143 15.44 14.64 12.91
CA ILE A 143 16.04 13.73 13.93
C ILE A 143 15.26 12.43 14.08
N SER A 144 13.94 12.44 13.94
CA SER A 144 13.14 11.22 14.02
C SER A 144 13.32 10.32 12.79
N ALA A 145 13.62 10.90 11.62
CA ALA A 145 14.04 10.14 10.45
C ALA A 145 15.39 9.42 10.66
N ASN A 146 16.31 10.00 11.45
CA ASN A 146 17.50 9.26 11.88
C ASN A 146 17.15 8.15 12.87
N PHE A 147 16.32 8.47 13.89
CA PHE A 147 15.97 7.54 14.95
C PHE A 147 15.31 6.27 14.40
N GLN A 148 14.38 6.38 13.46
CA GLN A 148 13.70 5.20 12.89
C GLN A 148 14.68 4.21 12.26
N ASN A 149 15.83 4.64 11.77
CA ASN A 149 16.83 3.76 11.17
C ASN A 149 17.46 2.77 12.17
N TYR A 150 17.35 3.01 13.48
CA TYR A 150 17.82 2.03 14.48
C TYR A 150 17.07 0.70 14.41
N TRP A 151 15.84 0.66 13.87
CA TRP A 151 15.10 -0.57 13.63
C TRP A 151 15.74 -1.46 12.56
N LEU A 152 16.50 -0.89 11.63
CA LEU A 152 17.25 -1.65 10.62
C LEU A 152 18.32 -2.53 11.25
N PHE A 153 18.90 -2.11 12.38
CA PHE A 153 19.99 -2.84 13.05
C PHE A 153 19.52 -4.00 13.92
N LYS A 154 18.21 -4.21 14.04
CA LYS A 154 17.68 -5.43 14.67
C LYS A 154 17.79 -6.62 13.72
N GLU A 155 17.97 -7.81 14.28
CA GLU A 155 17.95 -9.05 13.51
C GLU A 155 16.64 -9.21 12.72
N ARG A 156 15.53 -8.86 13.39
CA ARG A 156 14.20 -8.76 12.75
C ARG A 156 13.68 -7.35 12.93
N SER A 157 13.73 -6.56 11.87
CA SER A 157 13.09 -5.26 11.85
C SER A 157 11.58 -5.41 12.02
N LEU A 158 10.96 -4.51 12.77
CA LEU A 158 9.51 -4.40 12.88
C LEU A 158 8.86 -3.80 11.63
N PHE A 159 9.64 -3.03 10.86
CA PHE A 159 9.13 -2.28 9.72
C PHE A 159 9.68 -2.83 8.42
N ASN A 160 8.82 -2.85 7.40
CA ASN A 160 9.14 -3.26 6.04
C ASN A 160 9.41 -2.04 5.14
N ALA A 161 8.92 -0.85 5.55
CA ALA A 161 9.10 0.38 4.80
C ALA A 161 9.49 1.54 5.72
N TYR A 162 10.44 2.35 5.25
CA TYR A 162 11.00 3.51 5.93
C TYR A 162 10.87 4.73 5.05
N ILE A 163 10.14 5.75 5.51
CA ILE A 163 10.08 7.06 4.85
C ILE A 163 10.93 8.04 5.66
N ASN A 164 12.10 8.36 5.13
CA ASN A 164 13.08 9.23 5.77
C ASN A 164 13.02 10.62 5.12
N ILE A 165 12.43 11.58 5.81
CA ILE A 165 12.27 12.95 5.31
C ILE A 165 13.38 13.82 5.90
N SER A 166 14.28 14.33 5.05
CA SER A 166 15.38 15.23 5.41
C SER A 166 16.13 14.81 6.70
N PRO A 167 16.69 13.59 6.77
CA PRO A 167 17.24 13.06 8.01
C PRO A 167 18.45 13.85 8.50
N LYS A 168 18.44 14.19 9.79
CA LYS A 168 19.64 14.67 10.50
C LYS A 168 20.40 13.46 11.02
N LEU A 169 21.40 13.02 10.28
CA LEU A 169 22.12 11.78 10.54
C LEU A 169 22.99 11.84 11.79
N ALA A 170 22.87 10.87 12.68
CA ALA A 170 23.81 10.60 13.75
C ALA A 170 25.20 10.19 13.18
N PRO A 171 26.28 10.20 13.98
CA PRO A 171 27.61 9.79 13.51
C PRO A 171 27.59 8.45 12.76
N GLU A 172 28.27 8.40 11.61
CA GLU A 172 28.46 7.22 10.77
C GLU A 172 27.18 6.59 10.15
N MET A 173 26.01 7.19 10.31
CA MET A 173 24.76 6.61 9.75
C MET A 173 24.77 6.59 8.23
N GLU A 174 25.49 7.51 7.57
CA GLU A 174 25.67 7.51 6.11
C GLU A 174 26.37 6.27 5.56
N THR A 175 27.11 5.57 6.40
CA THR A 175 27.80 4.31 6.04
C THR A 175 27.13 3.08 6.65
N ARG A 176 26.62 3.20 7.88
CA ARG A 176 25.97 2.08 8.60
C ARG A 176 24.63 1.67 7.96
N VAL A 177 23.80 2.64 7.56
CA VAL A 177 22.50 2.34 6.93
C VAL A 177 22.68 1.60 5.62
N PRO A 178 23.49 2.05 4.64
CA PRO A 178 23.73 1.29 3.42
C PRO A 178 24.30 -0.11 3.67
N SER A 179 25.27 -0.25 4.58
CA SER A 179 25.85 -1.55 4.94
C SER A 179 24.76 -2.51 5.46
N ARG A 180 23.87 -2.00 6.31
CA ARG A 180 22.78 -2.82 6.85
C ARG A 180 21.73 -3.18 5.80
N LEU A 181 21.33 -2.24 4.93
CA LEU A 181 20.41 -2.51 3.83
C LEU A 181 20.96 -3.59 2.87
N GLY A 182 22.24 -3.55 2.57
CA GLY A 182 22.90 -4.57 1.76
C GLY A 182 22.92 -5.97 2.41
N ALA A 183 22.92 -6.05 3.73
CA ALA A 183 22.90 -7.30 4.49
C ALA A 183 21.48 -7.82 4.80
N PHE A 184 20.41 -7.09 4.42
CA PHE A 184 19.03 -7.44 4.79
C PHE A 184 18.49 -8.51 3.82
N ASP A 185 18.02 -9.66 4.32
CA ASP A 185 17.56 -10.77 3.48
C ASP A 185 16.07 -10.71 3.12
N LYS A 186 15.31 -9.83 3.77
CA LYS A 186 13.89 -9.65 3.51
C LYS A 186 13.64 -8.47 2.58
N GLN A 187 12.47 -8.46 1.97
CA GLN A 187 11.99 -7.30 1.20
C GLN A 187 11.92 -6.08 2.12
N ILE A 188 12.54 -4.98 1.68
CA ILE A 188 12.56 -3.72 2.41
C ILE A 188 12.41 -2.54 1.46
N PHE A 189 11.56 -1.60 1.82
CA PHE A 189 11.37 -0.35 1.13
C PHE A 189 12.08 0.76 1.90
N TYR A 190 12.96 1.47 1.22
CA TYR A 190 13.67 2.59 1.83
C TYR A 190 13.53 3.84 0.96
N GLN A 191 12.71 4.76 1.42
CA GLN A 191 12.47 6.05 0.77
C GLN A 191 13.28 7.12 1.47
N LEU A 192 14.10 7.83 0.74
CA LEU A 192 14.87 8.99 1.18
C LEU A 192 14.37 10.23 0.44
N ILE A 193 14.00 11.26 1.19
CA ILE A 193 13.43 12.50 0.66
C ILE A 193 14.29 13.66 1.14
N LEU A 194 14.68 14.54 0.23
CA LEU A 194 15.55 15.67 0.51
C LEU A 194 15.02 16.95 -0.11
N GLU A 195 15.12 18.06 0.62
CA GLU A 195 14.87 19.39 0.10
C GLU A 195 15.96 19.81 -0.91
N GLY A 196 15.63 20.73 -1.80
CA GLY A 196 16.57 21.31 -2.76
C GLY A 196 17.54 22.29 -2.10
N GLU A 197 17.11 22.94 -1.02
CA GLU A 197 17.96 23.88 -0.27
C GLU A 197 19.07 23.12 0.49
N LYS A 198 20.30 23.47 0.19
CA LYS A 198 21.45 22.80 0.81
C LYS A 198 21.65 23.23 2.26
N ASN A 199 21.79 22.24 3.12
CA ASN A 199 22.10 22.43 4.54
C ASN A 199 23.37 21.61 4.93
N LYS A 200 23.79 21.69 6.19
CA LYS A 200 24.98 20.98 6.70
C LYS A 200 24.88 19.45 6.63
N ASN A 201 23.66 18.89 6.57
CA ASN A 201 23.43 17.44 6.48
C ASN A 201 23.43 16.94 5.02
N THR A 202 23.15 17.82 4.05
CA THR A 202 23.06 17.47 2.62
C THR A 202 24.23 16.64 2.11
N PRO A 203 25.51 16.96 2.38
CA PRO A 203 26.63 16.16 1.88
C PRO A 203 26.60 14.72 2.38
N ARG A 204 26.29 14.49 3.66
CA ARG A 204 26.23 13.16 4.27
C ARG A 204 25.04 12.35 3.74
N ILE A 205 23.88 13.00 3.53
CA ILE A 205 22.71 12.37 2.93
C ILE A 205 23.01 11.95 1.48
N MET A 206 23.70 12.79 0.71
CA MET A 206 24.09 12.45 -0.66
C MET A 206 25.14 11.32 -0.73
N GLU A 207 26.02 11.23 0.26
CA GLU A 207 26.93 10.08 0.42
C GLU A 207 26.16 8.79 0.70
N MET A 208 25.18 8.84 1.61
CA MET A 208 24.28 7.73 1.92
C MET A 208 23.49 7.29 0.68
N ASP A 209 22.89 8.24 -0.05
CA ASP A 209 22.17 7.97 -1.30
C ASP A 209 23.06 7.23 -2.32
N LYS A 210 24.26 7.73 -2.55
CA LYS A 210 25.22 7.11 -3.46
C LYS A 210 25.57 5.68 -3.03
N ALA A 211 25.80 5.48 -1.74
CA ALA A 211 26.13 4.15 -1.19
C ALA A 211 24.95 3.17 -1.31
N ILE A 212 23.71 3.61 -1.07
CA ILE A 212 22.53 2.75 -1.20
C ILE A 212 22.28 2.41 -2.68
N LYS A 213 22.41 3.35 -3.61
CA LYS A 213 22.28 3.12 -5.06
C LYS A 213 23.27 2.10 -5.62
N ALA A 214 24.40 1.91 -4.95
CA ALA A 214 25.40 0.91 -5.34
C ALA A 214 25.07 -0.52 -4.87
N ILE A 215 24.01 -0.71 -4.10
CA ILE A 215 23.57 -2.04 -3.62
C ILE A 215 22.77 -2.71 -4.73
N GLU A 216 23.30 -3.77 -5.29
CA GLU A 216 22.60 -4.62 -6.26
C GLU A 216 21.86 -5.75 -5.53
N LYS A 217 20.61 -5.51 -5.14
CA LYS A 217 19.81 -6.48 -4.40
C LYS A 217 18.32 -6.34 -4.72
N GLU A 218 17.68 -7.40 -5.23
CA GLU A 218 16.26 -7.41 -5.61
C GLU A 218 15.31 -7.20 -4.42
N SER A 219 15.72 -7.57 -3.21
CA SER A 219 14.92 -7.36 -2.01
C SER A 219 14.96 -5.92 -1.46
N LEU A 220 15.80 -5.04 -2.02
CA LEU A 220 15.89 -3.64 -1.64
C LEU A 220 15.16 -2.74 -2.64
N HIS A 221 14.04 -2.20 -2.23
CA HIS A 221 13.27 -1.21 -2.99
C HIS A 221 13.68 0.19 -2.51
N TYR A 222 14.70 0.76 -3.17
CA TYR A 222 15.23 2.07 -2.81
C TYR A 222 14.72 3.17 -3.72
N TYR A 223 14.28 4.27 -3.10
CA TYR A 223 13.83 5.47 -3.80
C TYR A 223 14.48 6.71 -3.18
N PHE A 224 14.93 7.61 -4.03
CA PHE A 224 15.47 8.91 -3.64
C PHE A 224 14.78 10.01 -4.43
N ASP A 225 14.15 10.94 -3.72
CA ASP A 225 13.50 12.10 -4.31
C ASP A 225 14.05 13.39 -3.69
N GLN A 226 14.51 14.30 -4.55
CA GLN A 226 14.96 15.64 -4.16
C GLN A 226 14.06 16.69 -4.80
N TYR A 227 13.58 17.65 -4.00
CA TYR A 227 12.63 18.65 -4.43
C TYR A 227 13.24 20.05 -4.40
N GLU A 228 13.68 20.55 -5.56
CA GLU A 228 14.38 21.82 -5.73
C GLU A 228 13.60 23.03 -5.19
N GLY A 229 12.26 23.01 -5.19
CA GLY A 229 11.41 24.09 -4.69
C GLY A 229 11.03 23.97 -3.22
N ALA A 230 11.47 22.93 -2.52
CA ALA A 230 11.15 22.71 -1.11
C ALA A 230 12.27 23.22 -0.20
N ASP A 231 11.87 23.80 0.91
CA ASP A 231 12.72 24.04 2.07
C ASP A 231 12.54 22.94 3.12
N HIS A 232 13.30 23.03 4.22
CA HIS A 232 13.26 22.03 5.29
C HIS A 232 11.85 21.87 5.93
N ILE A 233 11.01 22.91 5.94
CA ILE A 233 9.67 22.83 6.53
C ILE A 233 8.67 22.22 5.57
N SER A 234 8.69 22.63 4.30
CA SER A 234 7.71 22.21 3.29
C SER A 234 7.97 20.83 2.70
N ILE A 235 9.18 20.27 2.85
CA ILE A 235 9.61 19.03 2.21
C ILE A 235 8.67 17.83 2.50
N ALA A 236 8.13 17.75 3.70
CA ALA A 236 7.19 16.68 4.06
C ALA A 236 5.94 16.69 3.17
N THR A 237 5.40 17.89 2.91
CA THR A 237 4.22 18.06 2.03
C THR A 237 4.49 17.64 0.59
N TYR A 238 5.72 17.86 0.09
CA TYR A 238 6.10 17.43 -1.26
C TYR A 238 6.35 15.93 -1.37
N GLY A 239 6.95 15.33 -0.33
CA GLY A 239 7.54 13.99 -0.43
C GLY A 239 6.61 12.84 -0.02
N ILE A 240 5.70 13.03 0.95
CA ILE A 240 4.89 11.92 1.52
C ILE A 240 4.06 11.23 0.44
N GLY A 241 3.35 11.99 -0.41
CA GLY A 241 2.53 11.40 -1.47
C GLY A 241 3.37 10.59 -2.46
N LYS A 242 4.57 11.09 -2.83
CA LYS A 242 5.47 10.36 -3.72
C LYS A 242 6.01 9.08 -3.08
N ALA A 243 6.29 9.11 -1.77
CA ALA A 243 6.72 7.93 -1.02
C ALA A 243 5.66 6.81 -1.04
N PHE A 244 4.39 7.16 -0.82
CA PHE A 244 3.27 6.22 -0.95
C PHE A 244 3.20 5.64 -2.37
N ASP A 245 3.28 6.50 -3.38
CA ASP A 245 3.26 6.12 -4.79
C ASP A 245 4.36 5.12 -5.15
N ASN A 246 5.55 5.30 -4.59
CA ASN A 246 6.70 4.40 -4.77
C ASN A 246 6.51 3.07 -4.04
N ILE A 247 6.14 3.09 -2.76
CA ILE A 247 6.04 1.90 -1.90
C ILE A 247 4.88 0.99 -2.36
N PHE A 248 3.74 1.58 -2.68
CA PHE A 248 2.54 0.83 -3.10
C PHE A 248 2.37 0.79 -4.63
N GLY A 249 3.42 1.04 -5.39
CA GLY A 249 3.37 1.06 -6.86
C GLY A 249 2.78 -0.21 -7.50
N MET A 250 3.02 -1.38 -6.89
CA MET A 250 2.48 -2.67 -7.36
C MET A 250 0.96 -2.78 -7.24
N PHE A 251 0.33 -1.99 -6.38
CA PHE A 251 -1.14 -1.97 -6.24
C PHE A 251 -1.83 -1.22 -7.37
N LYS A 252 -1.11 -0.42 -8.15
CA LYS A 252 -1.70 0.30 -9.27
C LYS A 252 -2.23 -0.66 -10.32
N PRO A 253 -3.35 -0.29 -10.95
CA PRO A 253 -3.83 -1.01 -12.12
C PRO A 253 -2.76 -1.07 -13.22
N ILE A 254 -2.78 -2.13 -14.02
CA ILE A 254 -1.86 -2.31 -15.14
C ILE A 254 -1.92 -1.10 -16.06
N SER A 255 -0.80 -0.37 -16.13
CA SER A 255 -0.69 0.83 -16.95
C SER A 255 -0.49 0.51 -18.43
N PRO A 256 -0.81 1.45 -19.36
CA PRO A 256 -0.50 1.27 -20.79
C PRO A 256 0.99 1.05 -21.08
N LYS A 257 1.88 1.59 -20.23
CA LYS A 257 3.33 1.36 -20.34
C LYS A 257 3.65 -0.08 -19.94
N GLU A 258 3.20 -0.51 -18.77
CA GLU A 258 3.37 -1.86 -18.22
C GLU A 258 2.84 -2.92 -19.21
N TYR A 259 1.63 -2.73 -19.73
CA TYR A 259 1.06 -3.56 -20.79
C TYR A 259 1.99 -3.73 -22.00
N LYS A 260 2.52 -2.62 -22.52
CA LYS A 260 3.37 -2.64 -23.72
C LYS A 260 4.75 -3.25 -23.49
N THR A 261 5.36 -2.96 -22.30
CA THR A 261 6.76 -3.28 -22.04
C THR A 261 6.96 -4.57 -21.25
N GLN A 262 5.90 -5.11 -20.63
CA GLN A 262 6.01 -6.33 -19.81
C GLN A 262 5.08 -7.43 -20.33
N ILE A 263 3.80 -7.14 -20.60
CA ILE A 263 2.86 -8.18 -21.03
C ILE A 263 3.09 -8.56 -22.50
N LEU A 264 3.15 -7.57 -23.39
CA LEU A 264 3.28 -7.86 -24.85
C LEU A 264 4.67 -8.38 -25.24
N THR A 265 5.71 -8.08 -24.47
CA THR A 265 7.10 -8.49 -24.79
C THR A 265 7.51 -9.77 -24.07
N SER A 266 6.80 -10.20 -23.04
CA SER A 266 7.07 -11.45 -22.33
C SER A 266 6.89 -12.65 -23.26
N GLU A 267 7.70 -13.70 -23.09
CA GLU A 267 7.50 -15.01 -23.72
C GLU A 267 6.58 -15.90 -22.90
N GLU A 268 6.34 -15.55 -21.63
CA GLU A 268 5.45 -16.26 -20.73
C GLU A 268 3.97 -16.12 -21.11
N PRO A 269 3.12 -17.07 -20.69
CA PRO A 269 1.66 -16.94 -20.86
C PRO A 269 1.14 -15.64 -20.24
N VAL A 270 0.21 -14.99 -20.95
CA VAL A 270 -0.30 -13.66 -20.53
C VAL A 270 -0.95 -13.70 -19.15
N PHE A 271 -1.67 -14.78 -18.82
CA PHE A 271 -2.30 -14.95 -17.53
C PHE A 271 -1.28 -15.08 -16.37
N GLN A 272 -0.08 -15.60 -16.64
CA GLN A 272 0.98 -15.73 -15.65
C GLN A 272 1.37 -14.36 -15.08
N TYR A 273 1.41 -13.32 -15.94
CA TYR A 273 1.70 -11.96 -15.49
C TYR A 273 0.74 -11.47 -14.39
N LEU A 274 -0.57 -11.73 -14.57
CA LEU A 274 -1.57 -11.37 -13.55
C LEU A 274 -1.35 -12.14 -12.26
N THR A 275 -1.12 -13.43 -12.37
CA THR A 275 -0.86 -14.32 -11.22
C THR A 275 0.35 -13.84 -10.43
N ASP A 276 1.46 -13.55 -11.11
CA ASP A 276 2.71 -13.12 -10.46
C ASP A 276 2.56 -11.75 -9.81
N LYS A 277 1.85 -10.81 -10.44
CA LYS A 277 1.56 -9.50 -9.86
C LYS A 277 0.81 -9.63 -8.55
N TYR A 278 -0.30 -10.37 -8.53
CA TYR A 278 -1.13 -10.50 -7.33
C TYR A 278 -0.46 -11.34 -6.23
N LYS A 279 0.25 -12.39 -6.61
CA LYS A 279 1.07 -13.17 -5.69
C LYS A 279 2.20 -12.34 -5.08
N GLY A 280 2.88 -11.53 -5.88
CA GLY A 280 3.92 -10.61 -5.41
C GLY A 280 3.38 -9.60 -4.40
N ILE A 281 2.16 -9.09 -4.61
CA ILE A 281 1.48 -8.21 -3.63
C ILE A 281 1.25 -8.97 -2.32
N GLU A 282 0.72 -10.18 -2.37
CA GLU A 282 0.48 -11.00 -1.16
C GLU A 282 1.79 -11.32 -0.42
N GLU A 283 2.83 -11.69 -1.12
CA GLU A 283 4.13 -12.01 -0.54
C GLU A 283 4.80 -10.79 0.12
N LEU A 284 4.69 -9.61 -0.50
CA LEU A 284 5.30 -8.38 0.00
C LEU A 284 4.53 -7.77 1.18
N PHE A 285 3.22 -7.75 1.09
CA PHE A 285 2.38 -7.00 2.03
C PHE A 285 1.64 -7.89 3.04
N GLY A 286 1.61 -9.21 2.82
CA GLY A 286 1.03 -10.19 3.74
C GLY A 286 -0.50 -10.20 3.77
N PHE A 287 -1.15 -9.74 2.70
CA PHE A 287 -2.59 -9.83 2.48
C PHE A 287 -2.92 -9.85 0.98
N THR A 288 -4.06 -10.44 0.64
CA THR A 288 -4.51 -10.55 -0.75
C THR A 288 -5.16 -9.26 -1.24
N LYS A 289 -4.88 -8.88 -2.48
CA LYS A 289 -5.58 -7.81 -3.19
C LYS A 289 -6.73 -8.40 -4.00
N THR A 290 -7.91 -7.78 -3.95
CA THR A 290 -9.02 -8.13 -4.85
C THR A 290 -8.66 -7.83 -6.30
N VAL A 291 -8.99 -8.74 -7.20
CA VAL A 291 -8.69 -8.58 -8.63
C VAL A 291 -9.47 -7.40 -9.21
N GLU A 292 -8.76 -6.49 -9.86
CA GLU A 292 -9.37 -5.32 -10.48
C GLU A 292 -9.79 -5.59 -11.92
N LEU A 293 -10.94 -5.07 -12.30
CA LEU A 293 -11.47 -5.22 -13.66
C LEU A 293 -10.51 -4.65 -14.71
N ASN A 294 -9.83 -3.53 -14.40
CA ASN A 294 -8.84 -2.93 -15.31
C ASN A 294 -7.69 -3.89 -15.61
N ASP A 295 -7.24 -4.67 -14.64
CA ASP A 295 -6.17 -5.64 -14.81
C ASP A 295 -6.65 -6.82 -15.65
N VAL A 296 -7.87 -7.30 -15.40
CA VAL A 296 -8.54 -8.31 -16.25
C VAL A 296 -8.61 -7.85 -17.70
N MET A 297 -8.98 -6.59 -17.93
CA MET A 297 -9.06 -5.99 -19.27
C MET A 297 -7.73 -5.96 -19.97
N ALA A 298 -6.67 -5.57 -19.27
CA ALA A 298 -5.32 -5.52 -19.82
C ALA A 298 -4.84 -6.93 -20.22
N ILE A 299 -5.13 -7.94 -19.38
CA ILE A 299 -4.81 -9.34 -19.67
C ILE A 299 -5.61 -9.85 -20.86
N TYR A 300 -6.93 -9.61 -20.90
CA TYR A 300 -7.77 -10.00 -22.01
C TYR A 300 -7.28 -9.38 -23.35
N ALA A 301 -6.95 -8.10 -23.35
CA ALA A 301 -6.36 -7.44 -24.53
C ALA A 301 -5.01 -8.07 -24.94
N GLY A 302 -4.18 -8.45 -23.98
CA GLY A 302 -2.92 -9.15 -24.20
C GLY A 302 -3.13 -10.54 -24.81
N VAL A 303 -4.04 -11.32 -24.26
CA VAL A 303 -4.45 -12.63 -24.77
C VAL A 303 -4.89 -12.53 -26.23
N ARG A 304 -5.79 -11.60 -26.53
CA ARG A 304 -6.28 -11.40 -27.91
C ARG A 304 -5.16 -11.01 -28.87
N LYS A 305 -4.22 -10.16 -28.44
CA LYS A 305 -3.14 -9.66 -29.29
C LYS A 305 -2.03 -10.68 -29.53
N LYS A 306 -1.77 -11.54 -28.55
CA LYS A 306 -0.75 -12.60 -28.65
C LYS A 306 -1.32 -13.94 -29.12
N GLU A 307 -2.64 -14.03 -29.29
CA GLU A 307 -3.37 -15.26 -29.62
C GLU A 307 -3.14 -16.37 -28.58
N ASP A 308 -2.94 -15.98 -27.31
CA ASP A 308 -2.71 -16.88 -26.18
C ASP A 308 -4.04 -17.33 -25.55
N PHE A 309 -4.77 -18.17 -26.29
CA PHE A 309 -6.12 -18.56 -25.88
C PHE A 309 -6.15 -19.54 -24.70
N GLU A 310 -5.03 -20.20 -24.36
CA GLU A 310 -4.96 -21.00 -23.13
C GLU A 310 -5.07 -20.12 -21.88
N SER A 311 -4.44 -18.94 -21.91
CA SER A 311 -4.59 -17.91 -20.87
C SER A 311 -6.04 -17.42 -20.74
N LEU A 312 -6.84 -17.48 -21.82
CA LEU A 312 -8.24 -17.06 -21.81
C LEU A 312 -9.10 -18.00 -20.93
N GLN A 313 -8.84 -19.30 -20.94
CA GLN A 313 -9.52 -20.25 -20.06
C GLN A 313 -9.26 -19.93 -18.59
N GLN A 314 -7.98 -19.72 -18.24
CA GLN A 314 -7.57 -19.37 -16.88
C GLN A 314 -8.21 -18.04 -16.42
N LEU A 315 -8.23 -17.04 -17.30
CA LEU A 315 -8.88 -15.76 -17.06
C LEU A 315 -10.39 -15.90 -16.85
N SER A 316 -11.06 -16.77 -17.65
CA SER A 316 -12.47 -17.10 -17.47
C SER A 316 -12.76 -17.66 -16.08
N ASP A 317 -11.97 -18.64 -15.63
CA ASP A 317 -12.15 -19.27 -14.32
C ASP A 317 -11.92 -18.28 -13.18
N LEU A 318 -10.92 -17.40 -13.31
CA LEU A 318 -10.71 -16.28 -12.40
C LEU A 318 -11.95 -15.37 -12.35
N CYS A 319 -12.44 -14.93 -13.51
CA CYS A 319 -13.56 -13.99 -13.58
C CYS A 319 -14.89 -14.58 -13.05
N LYS A 320 -15.13 -15.89 -13.21
CA LYS A 320 -16.29 -16.55 -12.59
C LYS A 320 -16.26 -16.51 -11.07
N ARG A 321 -15.07 -16.52 -10.48
CA ARG A 321 -14.87 -16.47 -9.04
C ARG A 321 -14.91 -15.05 -8.49
N GLU A 322 -14.20 -14.12 -9.15
CA GLU A 322 -14.01 -12.76 -8.65
C GLU A 322 -15.16 -11.81 -9.03
N PHE A 323 -15.86 -12.08 -10.15
CA PHE A 323 -16.99 -11.28 -10.64
C PHE A 323 -18.24 -12.16 -10.82
N PRO A 324 -18.72 -12.81 -9.74
CA PRO A 324 -19.86 -13.71 -9.83
C PRO A 324 -21.13 -12.94 -10.23
N GLY A 325 -21.97 -13.56 -11.06
CA GLY A 325 -23.21 -12.94 -11.56
C GLY A 325 -23.04 -12.11 -12.82
N THR A 326 -21.83 -11.74 -13.21
CA THR A 326 -21.55 -10.97 -14.43
C THR A 326 -21.30 -11.86 -15.64
N MET A 327 -21.48 -11.29 -16.83
CA MET A 327 -21.21 -11.94 -18.11
C MET A 327 -19.76 -12.40 -18.27
N LEU A 328 -18.82 -11.77 -17.59
CA LEU A 328 -17.39 -11.74 -17.90
C LEU A 328 -16.77 -13.13 -18.03
N GLY A 329 -16.89 -13.96 -16.99
CA GLY A 329 -16.28 -15.28 -16.99
C GLY A 329 -16.84 -16.20 -18.07
N PHE A 330 -18.18 -16.19 -18.27
CA PHE A 330 -18.81 -17.04 -19.29
C PHE A 330 -18.58 -16.53 -20.73
N TYR A 331 -18.43 -15.23 -20.91
CA TYR A 331 -18.08 -14.68 -22.21
C TYR A 331 -16.68 -15.13 -22.63
N PHE A 332 -15.70 -15.07 -21.72
CA PHE A 332 -14.33 -15.53 -22.00
C PHE A 332 -14.27 -17.05 -22.21
N GLU A 333 -15.07 -17.84 -21.46
CA GLU A 333 -15.17 -19.27 -21.71
C GLU A 333 -15.74 -19.58 -23.11
N ALA A 334 -16.76 -18.83 -23.53
CA ALA A 334 -17.34 -19.02 -24.83
C ALA A 334 -16.35 -18.70 -25.96
N GLU A 335 -15.59 -17.62 -25.85
CA GLU A 335 -14.53 -17.31 -26.82
C GLU A 335 -13.41 -18.37 -26.86
N TYR A 336 -13.04 -18.91 -25.68
CA TYR A 336 -12.10 -20.03 -25.62
C TYR A 336 -12.64 -21.27 -26.33
N LEU A 337 -13.91 -21.63 -26.13
CA LEU A 337 -14.55 -22.78 -26.78
C LEU A 337 -14.69 -22.56 -28.29
N GLU A 338 -14.96 -21.34 -28.72
CA GLU A 338 -14.99 -20.95 -30.15
C GLU A 338 -13.60 -21.22 -30.78
N TYR A 339 -12.53 -20.76 -30.12
CA TYR A 339 -11.17 -20.99 -30.58
C TYR A 339 -10.80 -22.49 -30.61
N MET A 340 -11.24 -23.27 -29.64
CA MET A 340 -11.01 -24.72 -29.60
C MET A 340 -11.82 -25.51 -30.64
N GLY A 341 -12.61 -24.83 -31.50
CA GLY A 341 -13.43 -25.47 -32.51
C GLY A 341 -14.63 -26.21 -31.97
N GLU A 342 -15.17 -25.79 -30.82
CA GLU A 342 -16.34 -26.34 -30.17
C GLU A 342 -17.59 -25.41 -30.27
N PRO A 343 -18.04 -25.07 -31.48
CA PRO A 343 -19.03 -24.00 -31.68
C PRO A 343 -20.37 -24.25 -30.98
N LYS A 344 -20.80 -25.52 -30.81
CA LYS A 344 -22.04 -25.83 -30.09
C LYS A 344 -21.95 -25.52 -28.60
N LYS A 345 -20.77 -25.77 -28.01
CA LYS A 345 -20.54 -25.43 -26.60
C LYS A 345 -20.36 -23.92 -26.45
N ALA A 346 -19.61 -23.28 -27.36
CA ALA A 346 -19.46 -21.84 -27.39
C ALA A 346 -20.80 -21.13 -27.44
N LEU A 347 -21.70 -21.51 -28.36
CA LEU A 347 -23.03 -20.95 -28.49
C LEU A 347 -23.80 -21.03 -27.15
N LYS A 348 -23.90 -22.20 -26.54
CA LYS A 348 -24.60 -22.36 -25.25
C LYS A 348 -23.99 -21.51 -24.15
N THR A 349 -22.67 -21.33 -24.15
CA THR A 349 -21.96 -20.55 -23.14
C THR A 349 -22.15 -19.06 -23.37
N PHE A 350 -22.21 -18.59 -24.62
CA PHE A 350 -22.59 -17.20 -24.93
C PHE A 350 -24.06 -16.93 -24.54
N GLU A 351 -24.99 -17.85 -24.80
CA GLU A 351 -26.38 -17.72 -24.37
C GLU A 351 -26.49 -17.66 -22.81
N LYS A 352 -25.64 -18.39 -22.09
CA LYS A 352 -25.54 -18.30 -20.64
C LYS A 352 -25.00 -16.95 -20.20
N SER A 353 -23.91 -16.45 -20.83
CA SER A 353 -23.37 -15.12 -20.59
C SER A 353 -24.42 -14.03 -20.82
N PHE A 354 -25.17 -14.08 -21.92
CA PHE A 354 -26.24 -13.12 -22.24
C PHE A 354 -27.32 -13.02 -21.13
N GLY A 355 -27.56 -14.10 -20.40
CA GLY A 355 -28.49 -14.13 -19.27
C GLY A 355 -27.98 -13.47 -17.99
N MET A 356 -26.72 -13.01 -17.96
CA MET A 356 -26.08 -12.44 -16.77
C MET A 356 -26.00 -10.92 -16.85
N ASP A 357 -25.49 -10.28 -15.79
CA ASP A 357 -25.37 -8.83 -15.73
C ASP A 357 -24.21 -8.33 -16.59
N GLU A 358 -24.43 -7.24 -17.31
CA GLU A 358 -23.39 -6.51 -18.03
C GLU A 358 -22.32 -5.99 -17.06
N ILE A 359 -21.10 -5.85 -17.56
CA ILE A 359 -20.00 -5.33 -16.76
C ILE A 359 -19.09 -4.46 -17.64
N ASP A 360 -19.03 -3.16 -17.33
CA ASP A 360 -18.21 -2.14 -17.96
C ASP A 360 -18.25 -2.24 -19.49
N PHE A 361 -17.17 -2.68 -20.13
CA PHE A 361 -17.04 -2.78 -21.60
C PHE A 361 -17.84 -3.92 -22.24
N LEU A 362 -18.27 -4.92 -21.46
CA LEU A 362 -18.93 -6.12 -21.98
C LEU A 362 -20.43 -6.00 -21.85
N THR A 363 -21.08 -5.91 -23.01
CA THR A 363 -22.53 -5.70 -23.13
C THR A 363 -23.27 -6.93 -23.67
N LYS A 364 -24.58 -7.01 -23.44
CA LYS A 364 -25.42 -8.05 -24.02
C LYS A 364 -25.45 -8.01 -25.52
N GLU A 365 -25.30 -6.81 -26.12
CA GLU A 365 -25.21 -6.65 -27.57
C GLU A 365 -24.03 -7.41 -28.15
N MET A 366 -22.83 -7.30 -27.52
CA MET A 366 -21.64 -8.04 -27.94
C MET A 366 -21.85 -9.57 -27.88
N ALA A 367 -22.49 -10.06 -26.80
CA ALA A 367 -22.80 -11.47 -26.69
C ALA A 367 -23.82 -11.93 -27.75
N LEU A 368 -24.83 -11.09 -28.06
CA LEU A 368 -25.84 -11.37 -29.09
C LEU A 368 -25.19 -11.44 -30.48
N GLU A 369 -24.30 -10.51 -30.81
CA GLU A 369 -23.54 -10.54 -32.08
C GLU A 369 -22.79 -11.87 -32.26
N LYS A 370 -22.14 -12.36 -31.19
CA LYS A 370 -21.45 -13.65 -31.20
C LYS A 370 -22.41 -14.83 -31.38
N ILE A 371 -23.56 -14.81 -30.70
CA ILE A 371 -24.60 -15.83 -30.81
C ILE A 371 -25.14 -15.89 -32.25
N ASP A 372 -25.45 -14.74 -32.83
CA ASP A 372 -26.00 -14.66 -34.18
C ASP A 372 -24.98 -15.11 -35.24
N ALA A 373 -23.72 -14.73 -35.08
CA ALA A 373 -22.63 -15.18 -35.95
C ALA A 373 -22.48 -16.71 -35.93
N LEU A 374 -22.42 -17.31 -34.74
CA LEU A 374 -22.33 -18.77 -34.59
C LEU A 374 -23.55 -19.50 -35.14
N LYS A 375 -24.77 -18.95 -35.01
CA LYS A 375 -25.98 -19.53 -35.61
C LYS A 375 -25.94 -19.47 -37.15
N ALA A 376 -25.44 -18.37 -37.70
CA ALA A 376 -25.32 -18.20 -39.14
C ALA A 376 -24.28 -19.14 -39.78
N ASP A 377 -23.11 -19.25 -39.14
CA ASP A 377 -21.97 -20.00 -39.66
C ASP A 377 -22.16 -21.52 -39.58
N PHE A 378 -22.84 -21.99 -38.55
CA PHE A 378 -22.99 -23.44 -38.30
C PHE A 378 -24.43 -23.95 -38.45
N GLY A 379 -25.40 -23.10 -38.81
CA GLY A 379 -26.77 -23.46 -39.12
C GLY A 379 -27.58 -23.99 -37.89
N TYR A 380 -27.38 -23.38 -36.76
CA TYR A 380 -28.06 -23.74 -35.47
C TYR A 380 -29.34 -22.96 -35.26
#